data_c5ba2a4fb273d73f37edd422ca7fb553
#
_entry.id   c5ba2a4fb273d73f37edd422ca7fb553
#
_cell.length_a   1.000
_cell.length_b   1.000
_cell.length_c   1.000
_cell.angle_alpha   90.00
_cell.angle_beta   90.00
_cell.angle_gamma   90.00
#
_symmetry.space_group_name_H-M   'P 1'
#
loop_
_entity.id
_entity.type
_entity.pdbx_description
1 polymer ?
#
loop_
_entity_poly.entity_id
_entity_poly.type
_entity_poly.pdbx_seq_one_letter_code
_entity_poly.pdbx_strand_id
1 'polypeptide(L)'
;TGWPGTDWIEDWMLRLHGADVYDQWVTHGIPFNDPQVAEAFDGVGEYLKNPDMVNGGIGDVSTLVTEAFQTAGLPILDGECSLHHQASFYETFWNPEGGDENTVASDGSVFAFLLPPVNADDPLSVTGGGEFPVAFRDAEEVEAFRAYLSSDTWANERVSLGGVISANKGLDPQVASSELLTQSIEILQDPETTFRFDGSDLMPGAVGADSFWKGIVSWVGGQSTQQVLDTIEASWPSS
;
A
#
# COMPACT_ATOMS: atom_id res chain seq x y z
N THR A 1 10.86 -8.52 3.10
CA THR A 1 9.96 -7.80 4.03
C THR A 1 8.53 -8.27 3.83
N GLY A 2 7.67 -8.16 4.86
CA GLY A 2 6.27 -8.58 4.78
C GLY A 2 5.29 -7.48 4.34
N TRP A 3 5.68 -6.20 4.46
CA TRP A 3 4.77 -5.08 4.24
C TRP A 3 4.12 -5.02 2.82
N PRO A 4 4.78 -5.39 1.70
CA PRO A 4 4.06 -5.41 0.43
C PRO A 4 2.95 -6.47 0.39
N GLY A 5 3.06 -7.50 1.23
CA GLY A 5 2.02 -8.53 1.35
C GLY A 5 0.88 -8.10 2.27
N THR A 6 1.14 -7.27 3.31
CA THR A 6 0.06 -6.71 4.14
C THR A 6 -0.80 -5.76 3.33
N ASP A 7 -0.20 -4.93 2.47
CA ASP A 7 -0.92 -4.01 1.57
C ASP A 7 -1.94 -4.75 0.67
N TRP A 8 -1.58 -5.94 0.16
CA TRP A 8 -2.52 -6.78 -0.58
C TRP A 8 -3.74 -7.17 0.25
N ILE A 9 -3.55 -7.58 1.49
CA ILE A 9 -4.65 -7.99 2.38
C ILE A 9 -5.51 -6.78 2.76
N GLU A 10 -4.89 -5.65 3.01
CA GLU A 10 -5.56 -4.39 3.35
C GLU A 10 -6.46 -3.91 2.22
N ASP A 11 -5.95 -3.91 0.99
CA ASP A 11 -6.75 -3.58 -0.19
C ASP A 11 -7.92 -4.54 -0.36
N TRP A 12 -7.72 -5.85 -0.16
CA TRP A 12 -8.81 -6.83 -0.25
C TRP A 12 -9.82 -6.67 0.87
N MET A 13 -9.38 -6.44 2.11
CA MET A 13 -10.27 -6.18 3.25
C MET A 13 -11.18 -4.98 2.98
N LEU A 14 -10.60 -3.87 2.54
CA LEU A 14 -11.37 -2.66 2.27
C LEU A 14 -12.36 -2.84 1.12
N ARG A 15 -11.98 -3.53 0.05
CA ARG A 15 -12.79 -3.74 -1.15
C ARG A 15 -13.90 -4.76 -0.97
N LEU A 16 -13.63 -5.86 -0.25
CA LEU A 16 -14.62 -6.92 -0.03
C LEU A 16 -15.63 -6.57 1.05
N HIS A 17 -15.17 -5.93 2.12
CA HIS A 17 -15.96 -5.79 3.35
C HIS A 17 -16.29 -4.34 3.70
N GLY A 18 -15.69 -3.38 3.00
CA GLY A 18 -15.95 -1.96 3.20
C GLY A 18 -15.26 -1.36 4.44
N ALA A 19 -15.42 -0.06 4.57
CA ALA A 19 -14.73 0.74 5.56
C ALA A 19 -15.04 0.36 7.02
N ASP A 20 -16.29 0.05 7.32
CA ASP A 20 -16.71 -0.26 8.70
C ASP A 20 -16.08 -1.55 9.22
N VAL A 21 -15.95 -2.57 8.37
CA VAL A 21 -15.29 -3.83 8.74
C VAL A 21 -13.78 -3.64 8.81
N TYR A 22 -13.21 -2.87 7.89
CA TYR A 22 -11.80 -2.51 7.93
C TYR A 22 -11.43 -1.81 9.24
N ASP A 23 -12.21 -0.82 9.66
CA ASP A 23 -12.00 -0.08 10.91
C ASP A 23 -12.11 -1.00 12.15
N GLN A 24 -13.04 -1.95 12.15
CA GLN A 24 -13.15 -2.94 13.22
C GLN A 24 -11.96 -3.90 13.24
N TRP A 25 -11.46 -4.30 12.08
CA TRP A 25 -10.30 -5.18 11.97
C TRP A 25 -9.04 -4.52 12.53
N VAL A 26 -8.70 -3.31 12.09
CA VAL A 26 -7.47 -2.61 12.53
C VAL A 26 -7.50 -2.22 14.01
N THR A 27 -8.68 -2.08 14.60
CA THR A 27 -8.86 -1.74 16.03
C THR A 27 -9.15 -2.96 16.93
N HIS A 28 -9.11 -4.17 16.37
CA HIS A 28 -9.47 -5.41 17.06
C HIS A 28 -10.94 -5.45 17.56
N GLY A 29 -11.81 -4.74 16.87
CA GLY A 29 -13.27 -4.86 17.08
C GLY A 29 -13.81 -6.19 16.56
N ILE A 30 -13.16 -6.78 15.57
CA ILE A 30 -13.26 -8.19 15.18
C ILE A 30 -11.90 -8.86 15.37
N PRO A 31 -11.84 -10.17 15.67
CA PRO A 31 -10.58 -10.88 15.83
C PRO A 31 -9.83 -10.97 14.49
N PHE A 32 -8.50 -11.06 14.51
CA PHE A 32 -7.71 -11.17 13.30
C PHE A 32 -7.98 -12.47 12.52
N ASN A 33 -8.44 -13.50 13.17
CA ASN A 33 -8.86 -14.77 12.57
C ASN A 33 -10.37 -14.85 12.26
N ASP A 34 -11.04 -13.69 12.10
CA ASP A 34 -12.43 -13.61 11.64
C ASP A 34 -12.58 -14.19 10.23
N PRO A 35 -13.72 -14.84 9.90
CA PRO A 35 -13.98 -15.36 8.56
C PRO A 35 -13.82 -14.33 7.43
N GLN A 36 -14.13 -13.05 7.66
CA GLN A 36 -13.95 -11.99 6.66
C GLN A 36 -12.47 -11.74 6.35
N VAL A 37 -11.60 -11.81 7.36
CA VAL A 37 -10.15 -11.72 7.16
C VAL A 37 -9.64 -12.94 6.39
N ALA A 38 -10.15 -14.14 6.71
CA ALA A 38 -9.81 -15.35 5.97
C ALA A 38 -10.22 -15.26 4.49
N GLU A 39 -11.38 -14.69 4.19
CA GLU A 39 -11.86 -14.47 2.82
C GLU A 39 -10.92 -13.54 2.03
N ALA A 40 -10.43 -12.46 2.65
CA ALA A 40 -9.46 -11.56 2.02
C ALA A 40 -8.14 -12.27 1.72
N PHE A 41 -7.61 -13.06 2.70
CA PHE A 41 -6.42 -13.87 2.47
C PHE A 41 -6.62 -14.90 1.34
N ASP A 42 -7.73 -15.59 1.31
CA ASP A 42 -8.00 -16.60 0.29
C ASP A 42 -8.13 -15.95 -1.10
N GLY A 43 -8.79 -14.79 -1.21
CA GLY A 43 -8.88 -14.02 -2.45
C GLY A 43 -7.50 -13.56 -2.97
N VAL A 44 -6.66 -13.02 -2.10
CA VAL A 44 -5.26 -12.67 -2.46
C VAL A 44 -4.47 -13.93 -2.84
N GLY A 45 -4.75 -15.05 -2.17
CA GLY A 45 -4.10 -16.33 -2.41
C GLY A 45 -4.33 -16.90 -3.81
N GLU A 46 -5.47 -16.58 -4.45
CA GLU A 46 -5.74 -16.95 -5.84
C GLU A 46 -4.71 -16.39 -6.81
N TYR A 47 -4.07 -15.28 -6.44
CA TYR A 47 -2.99 -14.66 -7.21
C TYR A 47 -1.61 -15.06 -6.66
N LEU A 48 -1.29 -14.68 -5.44
CA LEU A 48 0.06 -14.78 -4.89
C LEU A 48 0.55 -16.21 -4.63
N LYS A 49 -0.37 -17.17 -4.45
CA LYS A 49 -0.03 -18.59 -4.24
C LYS A 49 -0.27 -19.46 -5.47
N ASN A 50 -0.66 -18.86 -6.58
CA ASN A 50 -0.91 -19.56 -7.83
C ASN A 50 0.33 -19.50 -8.74
N PRO A 51 1.00 -20.63 -9.00
CA PRO A 51 2.20 -20.66 -9.83
C PRO A 51 1.94 -20.21 -11.28
N ASP A 52 0.69 -20.23 -11.75
CA ASP A 52 0.33 -19.77 -13.10
C ASP A 52 0.19 -18.23 -13.16
N MET A 53 0.12 -17.56 -12.00
CA MET A 53 -0.03 -16.09 -11.88
C MET A 53 1.26 -15.40 -11.46
N VAL A 54 2.16 -16.10 -10.78
CA VAL A 54 3.44 -15.55 -10.32
C VAL A 54 4.45 -15.55 -11.45
N ASN A 55 5.20 -14.45 -11.57
CA ASN A 55 6.21 -14.30 -12.61
C ASN A 55 7.30 -15.39 -12.54
N GLY A 56 7.32 -16.25 -13.54
CA GLY A 56 8.34 -17.27 -13.72
C GLY A 56 9.72 -16.72 -14.09
N GLY A 57 9.84 -15.47 -14.54
CA GLY A 57 11.14 -14.86 -14.89
C GLY A 57 12.07 -14.68 -13.69
N ILE A 58 11.50 -14.47 -12.50
CA ILE A 58 12.26 -14.33 -11.25
C ILE A 58 12.20 -15.59 -10.37
N GLY A 59 11.46 -16.61 -10.76
CA GLY A 59 11.35 -17.88 -10.06
C GLY A 59 9.92 -18.37 -9.86
N ASP A 60 9.68 -19.08 -8.78
CA ASP A 60 8.36 -19.60 -8.38
C ASP A 60 7.74 -18.74 -7.25
N VAL A 61 6.61 -19.18 -6.70
CA VAL A 61 5.92 -18.52 -5.58
C VAL A 61 6.86 -18.18 -4.43
N SER A 62 7.87 -19.01 -4.16
CA SER A 62 8.80 -18.78 -3.05
C SER A 62 9.71 -17.55 -3.25
N THR A 63 9.86 -17.06 -4.47
CA THR A 63 10.66 -15.85 -4.75
C THR A 63 9.97 -14.59 -4.23
N LEU A 64 8.63 -14.56 -4.13
CA LEU A 64 7.89 -13.43 -3.57
C LEU A 64 8.34 -13.05 -2.15
N VAL A 65 8.77 -14.04 -1.35
CA VAL A 65 9.21 -13.80 0.03
C VAL A 65 10.68 -13.40 0.16
N THR A 66 11.44 -13.48 -0.92
CA THR A 66 12.89 -13.17 -0.96
C THR A 66 13.22 -11.98 -1.83
N GLU A 67 12.37 -11.64 -2.80
CA GLU A 67 12.59 -10.50 -3.68
C GLU A 67 12.48 -9.18 -2.94
N ALA A 68 13.34 -8.23 -3.30
CA ALA A 68 13.28 -6.88 -2.76
C ALA A 68 12.18 -6.08 -3.46
N PHE A 69 11.40 -5.31 -2.72
CA PHE A 69 10.28 -4.56 -3.32
C PHE A 69 10.76 -3.58 -4.40
N GLN A 70 11.97 -3.03 -4.27
CA GLN A 70 12.55 -2.08 -5.22
C GLN A 70 12.73 -2.67 -6.63
N THR A 71 12.97 -3.96 -6.71
CA THR A 71 13.26 -4.68 -7.97
C THR A 71 12.09 -5.53 -8.46
N ALA A 72 11.11 -5.78 -7.60
CA ALA A 72 10.01 -6.72 -7.87
C ALA A 72 9.12 -6.33 -9.08
N GLY A 73 9.03 -5.05 -9.44
CA GLY A 73 8.27 -4.59 -10.61
C GLY A 73 9.08 -4.58 -11.91
N LEU A 74 10.41 -4.57 -11.84
CA LEU A 74 11.28 -4.39 -13.03
C LEU A 74 11.07 -5.44 -14.14
N PRO A 75 10.68 -6.70 -13.86
CA PRO A 75 10.37 -7.68 -14.88
C PRO A 75 9.26 -7.27 -15.87
N ILE A 76 8.45 -6.25 -15.54
CA ILE A 76 7.50 -5.66 -16.49
C ILE A 76 8.22 -5.03 -17.68
N LEU A 77 9.33 -4.34 -17.45
CA LEU A 77 10.12 -3.67 -18.49
C LEU A 77 10.72 -4.65 -19.49
N ASP A 78 11.02 -5.87 -19.04
CA ASP A 78 11.56 -6.95 -19.86
C ASP A 78 10.46 -7.83 -20.51
N GLY A 79 9.19 -7.54 -20.25
CA GLY A 79 8.06 -8.32 -20.75
C GLY A 79 7.90 -9.70 -20.09
N GLU A 80 8.58 -9.95 -19.00
CA GLU A 80 8.51 -11.20 -18.23
C GLU A 80 7.33 -11.20 -17.25
N CYS A 81 6.78 -10.05 -16.92
CA CYS A 81 5.62 -9.86 -16.07
C CYS A 81 4.65 -8.87 -16.70
N SER A 82 3.35 -9.03 -16.48
CA SER A 82 2.32 -8.15 -17.03
C SER A 82 1.74 -7.17 -16.02
N LEU A 83 1.79 -7.51 -14.73
CA LEU A 83 1.16 -6.73 -13.65
C LEU A 83 2.07 -6.71 -12.43
N HIS A 84 2.07 -5.57 -11.74
CA HIS A 84 2.70 -5.38 -10.44
C HIS A 84 1.77 -4.54 -9.57
N HIS A 85 1.59 -4.92 -8.32
CA HIS A 85 0.79 -4.18 -7.35
C HIS A 85 1.71 -3.43 -6.39
N GLN A 86 1.56 -2.09 -6.35
CA GLN A 86 2.33 -1.25 -5.47
C GLN A 86 1.67 0.15 -5.35
N ALA A 87 2.02 0.92 -4.33
CA ALA A 87 1.59 2.29 -4.17
C ALA A 87 2.32 3.26 -5.11
N SER A 88 1.78 4.47 -5.26
CA SER A 88 2.25 5.50 -6.23
C SER A 88 3.74 5.87 -6.08
N PHE A 89 4.33 5.76 -4.88
CA PHE A 89 5.75 6.03 -4.66
C PHE A 89 6.68 5.15 -5.50
N TYR A 90 6.18 3.99 -5.97
CA TYR A 90 6.97 3.07 -6.78
C TYR A 90 7.40 3.66 -8.14
N GLU A 91 6.76 4.73 -8.58
CA GLU A 91 7.16 5.48 -9.76
C GLU A 91 8.66 5.77 -9.80
N THR A 92 9.27 6.02 -8.64
CA THR A 92 10.71 6.34 -8.53
C THR A 92 11.63 5.13 -8.70
N PHE A 93 11.11 3.91 -8.74
CA PHE A 93 11.90 2.67 -8.82
C PHE A 93 12.00 2.09 -10.24
N TRP A 94 11.29 2.64 -11.22
CA TRP A 94 11.35 2.17 -12.61
C TRP A 94 12.69 2.48 -13.31
N ASN A 95 13.50 3.35 -12.74
CA ASN A 95 14.82 3.73 -13.24
C ASN A 95 15.88 3.53 -12.15
N PRO A 96 16.25 2.29 -11.80
CA PRO A 96 17.13 1.99 -10.66
C PRO A 96 18.55 2.56 -10.82
N GLU A 97 19.01 2.75 -12.06
CA GLU A 97 20.30 3.37 -12.38
C GLU A 97 20.22 4.92 -12.47
N GLY A 98 19.06 5.48 -12.19
CA GLY A 98 18.75 6.90 -12.43
C GLY A 98 18.35 7.17 -13.87
N GLY A 99 17.98 8.42 -14.17
CA GLY A 99 17.48 8.79 -15.50
C GLY A 99 15.96 8.81 -15.59
N ASP A 100 15.43 8.87 -16.80
CA ASP A 100 14.02 9.02 -17.14
C ASP A 100 13.59 8.16 -18.34
N GLU A 101 14.32 7.10 -18.63
CA GLU A 101 14.05 6.22 -19.77
C GLU A 101 12.70 5.50 -19.63
N ASN A 102 12.31 5.17 -18.40
CA ASN A 102 11.04 4.52 -18.11
C ASN A 102 10.08 5.50 -17.44
N THR A 103 9.00 5.80 -18.10
CA THR A 103 7.97 6.72 -17.62
C THR A 103 6.70 5.97 -17.26
N VAL A 104 6.02 6.44 -16.21
CA VAL A 104 4.68 5.98 -15.82
C VAL A 104 3.66 6.97 -16.38
N ALA A 105 3.07 6.61 -17.51
CA ALA A 105 2.09 7.46 -18.21
C ALA A 105 1.18 6.61 -19.09
N SER A 106 0.14 7.21 -19.63
CA SER A 106 -0.81 6.55 -20.54
C SER A 106 -0.16 6.06 -21.84
N ASP A 107 0.95 6.67 -22.26
CA ASP A 107 1.77 6.29 -23.41
C ASP A 107 3.22 5.95 -23.02
N GLY A 108 3.48 5.74 -21.73
CA GLY A 108 4.81 5.45 -21.19
C GLY A 108 5.22 3.99 -21.26
N SER A 109 6.40 3.70 -20.69
CA SER A 109 6.93 2.33 -20.57
C SER A 109 6.08 1.47 -19.61
N VAL A 110 5.46 2.12 -18.61
CA VAL A 110 4.57 1.51 -17.62
C VAL A 110 3.25 2.27 -17.59
N PHE A 111 2.15 1.55 -17.63
CA PHE A 111 0.81 2.10 -17.41
C PHE A 111 0.35 1.78 -15.99
N ALA A 112 0.07 2.80 -15.19
CA ALA A 112 -0.50 2.64 -13.86
C ALA A 112 -2.01 2.84 -13.89
N PHE A 113 -2.73 2.05 -13.13
CA PHE A 113 -4.16 2.19 -12.93
C PHE A 113 -4.53 1.80 -11.51
N LEU A 114 -5.59 2.40 -11.00
CA LEU A 114 -6.11 2.04 -9.70
C LEU A 114 -6.75 0.66 -9.75
N LEU A 115 -6.51 -0.15 -8.72
CA LEU A 115 -7.19 -1.44 -8.58
C LEU A 115 -8.71 -1.22 -8.60
N PRO A 116 -9.46 -1.84 -9.54
CA PRO A 116 -10.89 -1.59 -9.69
C PRO A 116 -11.68 -2.10 -8.47
N PRO A 117 -12.88 -1.56 -8.21
CA PRO A 117 -13.77 -2.10 -7.20
C PRO A 117 -14.21 -3.53 -7.55
N VAL A 118 -14.64 -4.30 -6.54
CA VAL A 118 -15.11 -5.69 -6.75
C VAL A 118 -16.33 -5.73 -7.67
N ASN A 119 -17.29 -4.83 -7.46
CA ASN A 119 -18.41 -4.64 -8.38
C ASN A 119 -18.34 -3.24 -8.99
N ALA A 120 -18.78 -3.11 -10.25
CA ALA A 120 -18.66 -1.84 -10.98
C ALA A 120 -19.42 -0.66 -10.33
N ASP A 121 -20.42 -0.96 -9.52
CA ASP A 121 -21.23 0.06 -8.82
C ASP A 121 -20.74 0.35 -7.40
N ASP A 122 -19.70 -0.34 -6.91
CA ASP A 122 -19.13 -0.08 -5.60
C ASP A 122 -18.35 1.25 -5.62
N PRO A 123 -18.32 2.00 -4.50
CA PRO A 123 -17.53 3.21 -4.41
C PRO A 123 -16.03 2.90 -4.55
N LEU A 124 -15.30 3.87 -5.10
CA LEU A 124 -13.86 3.78 -5.19
C LEU A 124 -13.27 3.70 -3.78
N SER A 125 -12.48 2.67 -3.53
CA SER A 125 -11.82 2.44 -2.25
C SER A 125 -10.32 2.36 -2.46
N VAL A 126 -9.56 3.07 -1.61
CA VAL A 126 -8.10 3.09 -1.66
C VAL A 126 -7.52 2.99 -0.26
N THR A 127 -6.46 2.21 -0.13
CA THR A 127 -5.57 2.23 1.03
C THR A 127 -4.39 3.16 0.78
N GLY A 128 -3.80 3.70 1.81
CA GLY A 128 -2.61 4.54 1.67
C GLY A 128 -1.84 4.67 2.95
N GLY A 129 -0.52 4.61 2.85
CA GLY A 129 0.42 4.87 3.92
C GLY A 129 1.00 6.28 3.83
N GLY A 130 1.82 6.66 4.80
CA GLY A 130 2.47 7.95 4.79
C GLY A 130 3.46 8.15 5.92
N GLU A 131 4.23 9.23 5.81
CA GLU A 131 5.20 9.65 6.79
C GLU A 131 4.65 10.81 7.64
N PHE A 132 4.89 10.75 8.95
CA PHE A 132 4.41 11.72 9.92
C PHE A 132 5.56 12.38 10.68
N PRO A 133 5.83 13.69 10.49
CA PRO A 133 6.74 14.42 11.36
C PRO A 133 6.19 14.53 12.78
N VAL A 134 6.94 14.03 13.75
CA VAL A 134 6.56 14.04 15.17
C VAL A 134 7.46 15.00 15.96
N ALA A 135 6.83 15.89 16.75
CA ALA A 135 7.57 16.77 17.66
C ALA A 135 7.81 16.07 19.01
N PHE A 136 9.06 16.05 19.46
CA PHE A 136 9.46 15.46 20.75
C PHE A 136 9.66 16.48 21.84
N ARG A 137 9.48 17.77 21.56
CA ARG A 137 9.53 18.85 22.55
C ARG A 137 8.61 19.99 22.12
N ASP A 138 8.14 20.75 23.10
CA ASP A 138 7.41 21.98 22.91
C ASP A 138 8.40 23.15 22.93
N ALA A 139 8.64 23.76 21.76
CA ALA A 139 9.53 24.90 21.58
C ALA A 139 9.12 25.70 20.35
N GLU A 140 9.32 27.03 20.41
CA GLU A 140 8.86 27.95 19.37
C GLU A 140 9.40 27.58 17.96
N GLU A 141 10.65 27.20 17.85
CA GLU A 141 11.25 26.78 16.58
C GLU A 141 10.66 25.46 16.06
N VAL A 142 10.25 24.54 16.95
CA VAL A 142 9.59 23.28 16.57
C VAL A 142 8.20 23.56 16.03
N GLU A 143 7.44 24.42 16.71
CA GLU A 143 6.10 24.82 16.27
C GLU A 143 6.14 25.57 14.94
N ALA A 144 7.12 26.49 14.75
CA ALA A 144 7.32 27.18 13.50
C ALA A 144 7.61 26.22 12.34
N PHE A 145 8.45 25.20 12.58
CA PHE A 145 8.78 24.18 11.58
C PHE A 145 7.58 23.27 11.25
N ARG A 146 6.82 22.84 12.25
CA ARG A 146 5.58 22.08 12.05
C ARG A 146 4.56 22.88 11.23
N ALA A 147 4.38 24.16 11.54
CA ALA A 147 3.49 25.04 10.80
C ALA A 147 3.92 25.17 9.33
N TYR A 148 5.24 25.27 9.07
CA TYR A 148 5.75 25.26 7.69
C TYR A 148 5.49 23.94 6.98
N LEU A 149 5.79 22.80 7.59
CA LEU A 149 5.57 21.47 7.00
C LEU A 149 4.10 21.17 6.71
N SER A 150 3.17 21.79 7.44
CA SER A 150 1.73 21.66 7.22
C SER A 150 1.13 22.74 6.31
N SER A 151 1.95 23.59 5.73
CA SER A 151 1.48 24.69 4.86
C SER A 151 1.26 24.23 3.41
N ASP A 152 0.34 24.93 2.72
CA ASP A 152 0.12 24.75 1.29
C ASP A 152 1.41 25.01 0.47
N THR A 153 2.21 25.98 0.91
CA THR A 153 3.50 26.32 0.27
C THR A 153 4.41 25.10 0.28
N TRP A 154 4.63 24.48 1.44
CA TRP A 154 5.45 23.27 1.55
C TRP A 154 4.90 22.13 0.73
N ALA A 155 3.58 21.87 0.81
CA ALA A 155 2.95 20.78 0.08
C ALA A 155 3.18 20.91 -1.44
N ASN A 156 2.91 22.08 -2.01
CA ASN A 156 3.08 22.33 -3.44
C ASN A 156 4.55 22.28 -3.88
N GLU A 157 5.46 22.89 -3.13
CA GLU A 157 6.90 22.86 -3.42
C GLU A 157 7.45 21.43 -3.34
N ARG A 158 7.08 20.66 -2.29
CA ARG A 158 7.58 19.30 -2.11
C ARG A 158 7.07 18.33 -3.18
N VAL A 159 5.79 18.40 -3.50
CA VAL A 159 5.18 17.54 -4.52
C VAL A 159 5.73 17.83 -5.92
N SER A 160 6.03 19.09 -6.24
CA SER A 160 6.62 19.44 -7.52
C SER A 160 8.00 18.81 -7.80
N LEU A 161 8.67 18.30 -6.75
CA LEU A 161 9.94 17.57 -6.87
C LEU A 161 9.75 16.09 -7.21
N GLY A 162 8.52 15.61 -7.22
CA GLY A 162 8.17 14.23 -7.53
C GLY A 162 8.34 13.22 -6.37
N GLY A 163 7.89 12.00 -6.62
CA GLY A 163 8.04 10.83 -5.74
C GLY A 163 7.18 10.81 -4.48
N VAL A 164 6.36 11.83 -4.24
CA VAL A 164 5.42 11.89 -3.11
C VAL A 164 4.18 12.70 -3.48
N ILE A 165 3.11 12.46 -2.73
CA ILE A 165 1.92 13.30 -2.68
C ILE A 165 1.76 13.88 -1.26
N SER A 166 0.79 14.74 -1.03
CA SER A 166 0.53 15.32 0.28
C SER A 166 -0.96 15.27 0.63
N ALA A 167 -1.26 15.01 1.88
CA ALA A 167 -2.62 15.07 2.43
C ALA A 167 -3.11 16.53 2.67
N ASN A 168 -2.30 17.53 2.34
CA ASN A 168 -2.68 18.94 2.48
C ASN A 168 -3.79 19.30 1.48
N LYS A 169 -4.90 19.86 1.99
CA LYS A 169 -6.07 20.21 1.16
C LYS A 169 -5.83 21.40 0.21
N GLY A 170 -4.76 22.18 0.42
CA GLY A 170 -4.33 23.26 -0.45
C GLY A 170 -3.32 22.83 -1.52
N LEU A 171 -3.06 21.51 -1.65
CA LEU A 171 -2.24 20.99 -2.73
C LEU A 171 -2.96 21.13 -4.07
N ASP A 172 -2.30 21.76 -5.04
CA ASP A 172 -2.75 21.83 -6.42
C ASP A 172 -2.29 20.57 -7.18
N PRO A 173 -3.19 19.74 -7.72
CA PRO A 173 -2.81 18.56 -8.49
C PRO A 173 -1.91 18.89 -9.70
N GLN A 174 -2.00 20.10 -10.23
CA GLN A 174 -1.24 20.52 -11.41
C GLN A 174 0.26 20.76 -11.14
N VAL A 175 0.70 20.79 -9.86
CA VAL A 175 2.13 20.87 -9.54
C VAL A 175 2.82 19.51 -9.57
N ALA A 176 2.05 18.42 -9.65
CA ALA A 176 2.60 17.07 -9.71
C ALA A 176 3.52 16.87 -10.92
N SER A 177 4.59 16.10 -10.73
CA SER A 177 5.61 15.88 -11.76
C SER A 177 5.23 14.79 -12.78
N SER A 178 4.12 14.07 -12.55
CA SER A 178 3.67 12.98 -13.42
C SER A 178 2.15 12.83 -13.44
N GLU A 179 1.64 12.14 -14.47
CA GLU A 179 0.21 11.78 -14.57
C GLU A 179 -0.24 10.92 -13.39
N LEU A 180 0.59 9.98 -12.95
CA LEU A 180 0.28 9.11 -11.80
C LEU A 180 0.10 9.91 -10.52
N LEU A 181 1.01 10.83 -10.21
CA LEU A 181 0.91 11.66 -9.01
C LEU A 181 -0.29 12.61 -9.09
N THR A 182 -0.56 13.22 -10.26
CA THR A 182 -1.76 14.04 -10.48
C THR A 182 -3.02 13.25 -10.17
N GLN A 183 -3.17 12.07 -10.76
CA GLN A 183 -4.32 11.18 -10.53
C GLN A 183 -4.43 10.76 -9.05
N SER A 184 -3.32 10.43 -8.40
CA SER A 184 -3.30 10.04 -6.98
C SER A 184 -3.79 11.18 -6.07
N ILE A 185 -3.41 12.42 -6.36
CA ILE A 185 -3.86 13.60 -5.63
C ILE A 185 -5.36 13.83 -5.84
N GLU A 186 -5.83 13.76 -7.09
CA GLU A 186 -7.25 13.92 -7.43
C GLU A 186 -8.12 12.86 -6.73
N ILE A 187 -7.68 11.61 -6.68
CA ILE A 187 -8.35 10.52 -5.95
C ILE A 187 -8.45 10.84 -4.45
N LEU A 188 -7.38 11.32 -3.82
CA LEU A 188 -7.39 11.68 -2.39
C LEU A 188 -8.25 12.92 -2.09
N GLN A 189 -8.42 13.81 -3.06
CA GLN A 189 -9.23 15.01 -2.91
C GLN A 189 -10.70 14.80 -3.27
N ASP A 190 -11.04 13.69 -3.93
CA ASP A 190 -12.41 13.36 -4.28
C ASP A 190 -13.19 12.94 -3.03
N PRO A 191 -14.27 13.66 -2.65
CA PRO A 191 -15.08 13.33 -1.48
C PRO A 191 -15.84 12.02 -1.60
N GLU A 192 -15.99 11.46 -2.81
CA GLU A 192 -16.65 10.17 -3.04
C GLU A 192 -15.68 8.98 -2.87
N THR A 193 -14.37 9.24 -2.80
CA THR A 193 -13.38 8.19 -2.55
C THR A 193 -13.43 7.72 -1.10
N THR A 194 -13.56 6.43 -0.89
CA THR A 194 -13.40 5.81 0.43
C THR A 194 -11.90 5.57 0.68
N PHE A 195 -11.28 6.44 1.46
CA PHE A 195 -9.88 6.28 1.87
C PHE A 195 -9.77 5.62 3.24
N ARG A 196 -8.83 4.66 3.39
CA ARG A 196 -8.38 4.17 4.69
C ARG A 196 -6.86 4.16 4.76
N PHE A 197 -6.36 4.51 5.94
CA PHE A 197 -4.93 4.45 6.19
C PHE A 197 -4.48 2.98 6.29
N ASP A 198 -3.22 2.72 5.93
CA ASP A 198 -2.54 1.43 6.04
C ASP A 198 -2.88 0.76 7.38
N GLY A 199 -3.52 -0.40 7.30
CA GLY A 199 -4.06 -1.08 8.47
C GLY A 199 -2.97 -1.63 9.37
N SER A 200 -1.88 -2.12 8.82
CA SER A 200 -0.76 -2.64 9.59
C SER A 200 -0.07 -1.55 10.41
N ASP A 201 -0.01 -0.32 9.88
CA ASP A 201 0.52 0.85 10.59
C ASP A 201 -0.40 1.34 11.73
N LEU A 202 -1.70 1.05 11.64
CA LEU A 202 -2.68 1.39 12.68
C LEU A 202 -2.76 0.35 13.81
N MET A 203 -2.28 -0.86 13.57
CA MET A 203 -2.27 -1.94 14.57
C MET A 203 -1.15 -1.75 15.60
N PRO A 204 -1.24 -2.39 16.77
CA PRO A 204 -0.09 -2.46 17.68
C PRO A 204 1.16 -3.00 16.99
N GLY A 205 2.33 -2.42 17.24
CA GLY A 205 3.57 -2.80 16.55
C GLY A 205 3.93 -4.29 16.62
N ALA A 206 3.51 -4.99 17.69
CA ALA A 206 3.67 -6.45 17.81
C ALA A 206 2.80 -7.22 16.80
N VAL A 207 1.76 -6.61 16.27
CA VAL A 207 0.87 -7.18 15.26
C VAL A 207 1.26 -6.63 13.89
N GLY A 208 1.01 -5.37 13.62
CA GLY A 208 1.15 -4.78 12.29
C GLY A 208 2.56 -4.88 11.73
N ALA A 209 3.57 -4.45 12.50
CA ALA A 209 4.97 -4.42 12.06
C ALA A 209 5.76 -5.72 12.41
N ASP A 210 5.15 -6.72 13.03
CA ASP A 210 5.82 -7.97 13.40
C ASP A 210 5.06 -9.21 12.96
N SER A 211 4.02 -9.64 13.69
CA SER A 211 3.37 -10.94 13.45
C SER A 211 2.62 -10.99 12.10
N PHE A 212 2.01 -9.90 11.67
CA PHE A 212 1.33 -9.83 10.38
C PHE A 212 2.35 -9.90 9.24
N TRP A 213 3.44 -9.14 9.28
CA TRP A 213 4.51 -9.22 8.27
C TRP A 213 5.13 -10.62 8.18
N LYS A 214 5.44 -11.23 9.33
CA LYS A 214 5.97 -12.60 9.39
C LYS A 214 4.94 -13.62 8.92
N GLY A 215 3.68 -13.39 9.27
CA GLY A 215 2.55 -14.22 8.89
C GLY A 215 2.37 -14.27 7.37
N ILE A 216 2.38 -13.12 6.69
CA ILE A 216 2.29 -13.05 5.23
C ILE A 216 3.43 -13.82 4.56
N VAL A 217 4.66 -13.62 5.01
CA VAL A 217 5.83 -14.36 4.48
C VAL A 217 5.64 -15.87 4.65
N SER A 218 5.22 -16.32 5.83
CA SER A 218 4.97 -17.74 6.11
C SER A 218 3.81 -18.31 5.29
N TRP A 219 2.76 -17.50 5.09
CA TRP A 219 1.57 -17.88 4.34
C TRP A 219 1.87 -18.06 2.85
N VAL A 220 2.59 -17.12 2.22
CA VAL A 220 3.06 -17.26 0.84
C VAL A 220 4.03 -18.44 0.74
N GLY A 221 4.87 -18.66 1.75
CA GLY A 221 5.77 -19.80 1.87
C GLY A 221 5.09 -21.18 2.07
N GLY A 222 3.75 -21.22 2.12
CA GLY A 222 2.97 -22.47 2.13
C GLY A 222 2.24 -22.80 3.42
N GLN A 223 2.33 -21.96 4.46
CA GLN A 223 1.50 -22.13 5.66
C GLN A 223 0.02 -21.89 5.33
N SER A 224 -0.89 -22.60 6.01
CA SER A 224 -2.32 -22.43 5.76
C SER A 224 -2.84 -21.09 6.27
N THR A 225 -3.87 -20.53 5.63
CA THR A 225 -4.55 -19.29 6.04
C THR A 225 -4.93 -19.33 7.52
N GLN A 226 -5.63 -20.38 7.97
CA GLN A 226 -6.09 -20.49 9.35
C GLN A 226 -4.94 -20.46 10.37
N GLN A 227 -3.85 -21.18 10.11
CA GLN A 227 -2.70 -21.21 11.02
C GLN A 227 -2.04 -19.84 11.16
N VAL A 228 -1.93 -19.11 10.04
CA VAL A 228 -1.35 -17.77 10.04
C VAL A 228 -2.25 -16.80 10.80
N LEU A 229 -3.55 -16.80 10.52
CA LEU A 229 -4.51 -15.93 11.19
C LEU A 229 -4.56 -16.19 12.71
N ASP A 230 -4.57 -17.47 13.14
CA ASP A 230 -4.53 -17.82 14.56
C ASP A 230 -3.24 -17.37 15.25
N THR A 231 -2.12 -17.42 14.53
CA THR A 231 -0.82 -16.95 15.05
C THR A 231 -0.80 -15.43 15.22
N ILE A 232 -1.36 -14.70 14.26
CA ILE A 232 -1.43 -13.23 14.32
C ILE A 232 -2.40 -12.82 15.43
N GLU A 233 -3.58 -13.45 15.52
CA GLU A 233 -4.55 -13.20 16.60
C GLU A 233 -3.93 -13.40 17.98
N ALA A 234 -3.20 -14.50 18.18
CA ALA A 234 -2.55 -14.81 19.44
C ALA A 234 -1.45 -13.80 19.85
N SER A 235 -0.97 -12.97 18.93
CA SER A 235 0.04 -11.93 19.19
C SER A 235 -0.57 -10.59 19.64
N TRP A 236 -1.90 -10.46 19.53
CA TRP A 236 -2.57 -9.22 19.92
C TRP A 236 -2.37 -8.95 21.41
N PRO A 237 -1.95 -7.74 21.81
CA PRO A 237 -1.74 -7.42 23.21
C PRO A 237 -3.03 -7.59 24.02
N SER A 238 -2.92 -8.25 25.18
CA SER A 238 -4.02 -8.25 26.14
C SER A 238 -4.27 -6.83 26.64
N SER A 239 -5.49 -6.35 26.51
CA SER A 239 -5.97 -5.05 27.02
C SER A 239 -5.90 -4.97 28.55
#